data_d1b987b4a6f3415f147b7e5c4fb43dec
#
_entry.id   d1b987b4a6f3415f147b7e5c4fb43dec
#
_cell.length_a   1.000
_cell.length_b   1.000
_cell.length_c   1.000
_cell.angle_alpha   90.00
_cell.angle_beta   90.00
_cell.angle_gamma   90.00
#
_symmetry.space_group_name_H-M   'P 1'
#
loop_
_entity.id
_entity.type
_entity.pdbx_description
1 polymer ?
#
loop_
_entity_poly.entity_id
_entity_poly.type
_entity_poly.pdbx_seq_one_letter_code
_entity_poly.pdbx_strand_id
1 'polypeptide(L)'
;PLWLKIQKEEIQMRNLKRALSLALAAIMLIGMMVVSACAVSYNDLTDKDQIVNKDAVSMLVSLGIIEGKPDGSYAPTENVDRAQMAKMLSVIMNKGVDNSALYQSVNSGLTDITSNWAKGHINYCYTTGIIAGRGNGKFDPSATVTALEAAKMLLVAVGYDPKIEGFEGADWAINVSVRADEQGI
;
A
#
# COMPACT_ATOMS: atom_id res chain seq x y z
N PRO A 1 -33.10 -7.70 53.35
CA PRO A 1 -33.90 -8.69 52.68
C PRO A 1 -33.32 -8.99 51.30
N LEU A 2 -33.39 -10.24 50.91
CA LEU A 2 -32.83 -10.79 49.67
C LEU A 2 -33.24 -9.97 48.41
N TRP A 3 -34.47 -9.50 48.38
CA TRP A 3 -35.03 -8.68 47.30
C TRP A 3 -34.26 -7.37 47.04
N LEU A 4 -33.86 -6.64 48.06
CA LEU A 4 -33.08 -5.42 47.94
C LEU A 4 -31.67 -5.68 47.36
N LYS A 5 -31.11 -6.85 47.61
CA LYS A 5 -29.79 -7.25 47.08
C LYS A 5 -29.88 -7.54 45.57
N ILE A 6 -30.94 -8.23 45.14
CA ILE A 6 -31.21 -8.54 43.74
C ILE A 6 -31.44 -7.25 42.92
N GLN A 7 -32.24 -6.32 43.42
CA GLN A 7 -32.45 -5.03 42.77
C GLN A 7 -31.17 -4.20 42.64
N LYS A 8 -30.31 -4.24 43.65
CA LYS A 8 -29.03 -3.52 43.61
C LYS A 8 -28.08 -4.12 42.56
N GLU A 9 -28.05 -5.43 42.43
CA GLU A 9 -27.22 -6.13 41.40
C GLU A 9 -27.77 -5.86 39.99
N GLU A 10 -29.09 -5.86 39.77
CA GLU A 10 -29.66 -5.51 38.46
C GLU A 10 -29.36 -4.07 38.03
N ILE A 11 -29.46 -3.11 38.97
CA ILE A 11 -29.12 -1.72 38.72
C ILE A 11 -27.59 -1.59 38.36
N GLN A 12 -26.75 -2.31 39.08
CA GLN A 12 -25.31 -2.29 38.86
C GLN A 12 -24.94 -2.90 37.51
N MET A 13 -25.53 -4.03 37.10
CA MET A 13 -25.36 -4.63 35.78
C MET A 13 -25.87 -3.74 34.64
N ARG A 14 -27.00 -3.05 34.85
CA ARG A 14 -27.53 -2.12 33.85
C ARG A 14 -26.63 -0.92 33.65
N ASN A 15 -26.08 -0.39 34.71
CA ASN A 15 -25.10 0.72 34.64
C ASN A 15 -23.76 0.28 34.01
N LEU A 16 -23.30 -0.92 34.30
CA LEU A 16 -22.12 -1.51 33.70
C LEU A 16 -22.30 -1.70 32.18
N LYS A 17 -23.44 -2.22 31.74
CA LYS A 17 -23.76 -2.38 30.31
C LYS A 17 -23.83 -1.02 29.59
N ARG A 18 -24.38 0.02 30.22
CA ARG A 18 -24.41 1.37 29.68
C ARG A 18 -23.01 2.00 29.60
N ALA A 19 -22.19 1.83 30.63
CA ALA A 19 -20.81 2.30 30.63
C ALA A 19 -19.98 1.59 29.56
N LEU A 20 -20.16 0.27 29.40
CA LEU A 20 -19.47 -0.51 28.37
C LEU A 20 -19.88 -0.10 26.95
N SER A 21 -21.18 0.12 26.72
CA SER A 21 -21.67 0.58 25.40
C SER A 21 -21.19 1.99 25.06
N LEU A 22 -21.11 2.89 26.03
CA LEU A 22 -20.57 4.25 25.86
C LEU A 22 -19.06 4.20 25.59
N ALA A 23 -18.32 3.34 26.29
CA ALA A 23 -16.89 3.15 26.04
C ALA A 23 -16.64 2.57 24.64
N LEU A 24 -17.44 1.59 24.20
CA LEU A 24 -17.34 1.02 22.85
C LEU A 24 -17.67 2.06 21.76
N ALA A 25 -18.70 2.87 21.98
CA ALA A 25 -19.07 3.97 21.07
C ALA A 25 -17.99 5.05 21.02
N ALA A 26 -17.36 5.38 22.14
CA ALA A 26 -16.24 6.32 22.20
C ALA A 26 -15.01 5.77 21.46
N ILE A 27 -14.70 4.47 21.60
CA ILE A 27 -13.59 3.81 20.88
C ILE A 27 -13.86 3.80 19.38
N MET A 28 -15.10 3.54 18.94
CA MET A 28 -15.49 3.61 17.53
C MET A 28 -15.40 5.05 16.97
N LEU A 29 -15.81 6.05 17.74
CA LEU A 29 -15.68 7.46 17.33
C LEU A 29 -14.23 7.93 17.26
N ILE A 30 -13.37 7.49 18.19
CA ILE A 30 -11.94 7.77 18.16
C ILE A 30 -11.27 7.04 16.97
N GLY A 31 -11.69 5.80 16.67
CA GLY A 31 -11.22 5.05 15.49
C GLY A 31 -11.60 5.70 14.15
N MET A 32 -12.71 6.48 14.09
CA MET A 32 -13.08 7.26 12.90
C MET A 32 -12.35 8.60 12.79
N MET A 33 -11.77 9.12 13.90
CA MET A 33 -11.02 10.38 13.90
C MET A 33 -9.52 10.22 13.56
N VAL A 34 -9.00 9.00 13.42
CA VAL A 34 -7.58 8.75 13.09
C VAL A 34 -7.34 8.62 11.57
N VAL A 35 -8.23 9.12 10.74
CA VAL A 35 -8.00 9.22 9.30
C VAL A 35 -8.01 10.69 8.91
N SER A 36 -6.97 11.41 9.26
CA SER A 36 -6.57 12.66 8.60
C SER A 36 -5.28 13.25 9.18
N ALA A 37 -4.22 12.46 9.28
CA ALA A 37 -2.90 13.05 9.32
C ALA A 37 -2.42 13.20 7.87
N CYS A 38 -2.61 14.42 7.30
CA CYS A 38 -2.00 14.88 6.05
C CYS A 38 -2.20 13.98 4.82
N ALA A 39 -3.45 13.77 4.40
CA ALA A 39 -3.69 13.36 3.03
C ALA A 39 -3.30 14.55 2.13
N VAL A 40 -2.16 14.44 1.42
CA VAL A 40 -1.77 15.41 0.40
C VAL A 40 -2.91 15.50 -0.60
N SER A 41 -3.35 16.71 -0.93
CA SER A 41 -4.30 16.93 -2.02
C SER A 41 -3.54 17.09 -3.33
N TYR A 42 -4.14 16.68 -4.44
CA TYR A 42 -3.60 16.98 -5.78
C TYR A 42 -3.28 18.47 -5.95
N ASN A 43 -4.11 19.35 -5.37
CA ASN A 43 -3.93 20.79 -5.46
C ASN A 43 -2.71 21.31 -4.69
N ASP A 44 -2.17 20.55 -3.75
CA ASP A 44 -0.99 20.91 -2.97
C ASP A 44 0.32 20.56 -3.70
N LEU A 45 0.25 19.81 -4.81
CA LEU A 45 1.42 19.49 -5.62
C LEU A 45 1.93 20.76 -6.33
N THR A 46 3.20 21.09 -6.09
CA THR A 46 3.82 22.33 -6.56
C THR A 46 3.99 22.38 -8.09
N ASP A 47 4.05 21.23 -8.74
CA ASP A 47 4.27 21.03 -10.17
C ASP A 47 3.07 20.42 -10.91
N LYS A 48 1.88 20.48 -10.30
CA LYS A 48 0.63 19.89 -10.85
C LYS A 48 0.31 20.32 -12.28
N ASP A 49 0.73 21.52 -12.71
CA ASP A 49 0.49 22.02 -14.05
C ASP A 49 1.31 21.29 -15.12
N GLN A 50 2.40 20.63 -14.72
CA GLN A 50 3.25 19.81 -15.58
C GLN A 50 2.72 18.36 -15.74
N ILE A 51 1.72 17.98 -14.94
CA ILE A 51 1.15 16.64 -14.97
C ILE A 51 0.21 16.50 -16.17
N VAL A 52 0.51 15.57 -17.07
CA VAL A 52 -0.30 15.30 -18.27
C VAL A 52 -1.60 14.58 -17.89
N ASN A 53 -1.50 13.48 -17.15
CA ASN A 53 -2.66 12.65 -16.75
C ASN A 53 -3.22 13.11 -15.39
N LYS A 54 -3.76 14.33 -15.37
CA LYS A 54 -4.22 14.99 -14.13
C LYS A 54 -5.26 14.18 -13.37
N ASP A 55 -6.24 13.62 -14.05
CA ASP A 55 -7.32 12.85 -13.42
C ASP A 55 -6.80 11.56 -12.77
N ALA A 56 -5.90 10.83 -13.46
CA ALA A 56 -5.29 9.63 -12.92
C ALA A 56 -4.44 9.93 -11.68
N VAL A 57 -3.59 10.97 -11.74
CA VAL A 57 -2.75 11.34 -10.59
C VAL A 57 -3.60 11.85 -9.43
N SER A 58 -4.64 12.67 -9.71
CA SER A 58 -5.57 13.14 -8.68
C SER A 58 -6.29 11.98 -7.98
N MET A 59 -6.70 10.96 -8.74
CA MET A 59 -7.30 9.76 -8.17
C MET A 59 -6.30 9.01 -7.28
N LEU A 60 -5.09 8.76 -7.75
CA LEU A 60 -4.05 8.05 -6.98
C LEU A 60 -3.64 8.78 -5.71
N VAL A 61 -3.59 10.12 -5.75
CA VAL A 61 -3.37 10.97 -4.57
C VAL A 61 -4.53 10.84 -3.59
N SER A 62 -5.78 10.92 -4.08
CA SER A 62 -6.97 10.80 -3.21
C SER A 62 -7.12 9.42 -2.54
N LEU A 63 -6.57 8.38 -3.17
CA LEU A 63 -6.50 7.02 -2.63
C LEU A 63 -5.29 6.79 -1.71
N GLY A 64 -4.45 7.80 -1.48
CA GLY A 64 -3.24 7.68 -0.64
C GLY A 64 -2.13 6.82 -1.26
N ILE A 65 -2.20 6.52 -2.56
CA ILE A 65 -1.20 5.71 -3.27
C ILE A 65 0.03 6.56 -3.62
N ILE A 66 -0.22 7.83 -3.98
CA ILE A 66 0.80 8.85 -4.26
C ILE A 66 0.69 9.95 -3.22
N GLU A 67 1.80 10.33 -2.60
CA GLU A 67 1.87 11.38 -1.58
C GLU A 67 2.71 12.58 -2.03
N GLY A 68 3.35 12.51 -3.21
CA GLY A 68 4.36 13.48 -3.63
C GLY A 68 5.70 13.30 -2.92
N LYS A 69 6.62 14.21 -3.19
CA LYS A 69 7.94 14.27 -2.58
C LYS A 69 7.96 15.22 -1.38
N PRO A 70 9.00 15.17 -0.51
CA PRO A 70 9.12 16.06 0.64
C PRO A 70 9.12 17.56 0.30
N ASP A 71 9.50 17.93 -0.93
CA ASP A 71 9.45 19.30 -1.45
C ASP A 71 8.07 19.71 -1.99
N GLY A 72 7.08 18.82 -1.90
CA GLY A 72 5.72 19.01 -2.39
C GLY A 72 5.55 18.75 -3.88
N SER A 73 6.57 18.30 -4.61
CA SER A 73 6.46 17.98 -6.03
C SER A 73 5.98 16.55 -6.28
N TYR A 74 5.41 16.31 -7.46
CA TYR A 74 5.14 14.98 -8.01
C TYR A 74 6.29 14.48 -8.88
N ALA A 75 6.96 15.41 -9.57
CA ALA A 75 8.06 15.22 -10.52
C ALA A 75 7.69 14.29 -11.71
N PRO A 76 6.75 14.72 -12.58
CA PRO A 76 6.19 13.88 -13.64
C PRO A 76 7.20 13.45 -14.71
N THR A 77 8.36 14.10 -14.79
CA THR A 77 9.43 13.79 -15.75
C THR A 77 10.51 12.86 -15.17
N GLU A 78 10.44 12.54 -13.89
CA GLU A 78 11.38 11.61 -13.28
C GLU A 78 10.96 10.16 -13.46
N ASN A 79 11.95 9.29 -13.61
CA ASN A 79 11.70 7.85 -13.67
C ASN A 79 11.33 7.32 -12.29
N VAL A 80 10.38 6.39 -12.25
CA VAL A 80 10.03 5.65 -11.04
C VAL A 80 11.09 4.60 -10.76
N ASP A 81 11.59 4.53 -9.53
CA ASP A 81 12.46 3.47 -9.08
C ASP A 81 11.68 2.28 -8.48
N ARG A 82 12.39 1.17 -8.25
CA ARG A 82 11.78 -0.07 -7.76
C ARG A 82 11.25 0.06 -6.32
N ALA A 83 11.86 0.90 -5.49
CA ALA A 83 11.37 1.16 -4.14
C ALA A 83 10.06 1.95 -4.16
N GLN A 84 9.95 2.97 -5.01
CA GLN A 84 8.73 3.73 -5.24
C GLN A 84 7.61 2.85 -5.79
N MET A 85 7.92 1.99 -6.77
CA MET A 85 6.94 1.04 -7.30
C MET A 85 6.45 0.07 -6.23
N ALA A 86 7.35 -0.45 -5.38
CA ALA A 86 6.96 -1.31 -4.26
C ALA A 86 6.04 -0.60 -3.27
N LYS A 87 6.29 0.69 -2.96
CA LYS A 87 5.38 1.49 -2.12
C LYS A 87 4.00 1.57 -2.75
N MET A 88 3.90 2.02 -3.99
CA MET A 88 2.61 2.16 -4.67
C MET A 88 1.83 0.85 -4.69
N LEU A 89 2.45 -0.25 -5.10
CA LEU A 89 1.80 -1.56 -5.16
C LEU A 89 1.37 -2.06 -3.78
N SER A 90 2.21 -1.92 -2.75
CA SER A 90 1.85 -2.35 -1.40
C SER A 90 0.64 -1.59 -0.85
N VAL A 91 0.55 -0.28 -1.10
CA VAL A 91 -0.59 0.56 -0.68
C VAL A 91 -1.84 0.19 -1.48
N ILE A 92 -1.74 -0.02 -2.81
CA ILE A 92 -2.85 -0.49 -3.65
C ILE A 92 -3.41 -1.81 -3.13
N MET A 93 -2.55 -2.80 -2.89
CA MET A 93 -2.95 -4.13 -2.43
C MET A 93 -3.56 -4.11 -1.03
N ASN A 94 -3.19 -3.13 -0.21
CA ASN A 94 -3.78 -2.90 1.12
C ASN A 94 -4.90 -1.82 1.10
N LYS A 95 -5.52 -1.60 -0.06
CA LYS A 95 -6.71 -0.74 -0.24
C LYS A 95 -6.50 0.71 0.24
N GLY A 96 -5.36 1.29 -0.06
CA GLY A 96 -4.99 2.64 0.31
C GLY A 96 -4.38 2.80 1.71
N VAL A 97 -4.13 1.68 2.42
CA VAL A 97 -3.53 1.72 3.76
C VAL A 97 -2.04 1.38 3.69
N ASP A 98 -1.20 2.22 4.29
CA ASP A 98 0.22 1.91 4.46
C ASP A 98 0.42 0.95 5.65
N ASN A 99 0.65 -0.31 5.34
CA ASN A 99 0.94 -1.38 6.30
C ASN A 99 2.44 -1.72 6.38
N SER A 100 3.32 -0.90 5.82
CA SER A 100 4.76 -1.18 5.72
C SER A 100 5.42 -1.44 7.06
N ALA A 101 4.95 -0.79 8.12
CA ALA A 101 5.46 -0.99 9.49
C ALA A 101 5.38 -2.46 9.96
N LEU A 102 4.36 -3.21 9.52
CA LEU A 102 4.19 -4.61 9.87
C LEU A 102 5.24 -5.52 9.22
N TYR A 103 5.86 -5.07 8.15
CA TYR A 103 6.82 -5.83 7.34
C TYR A 103 8.27 -5.39 7.53
N GLN A 104 8.55 -4.39 8.39
CA GLN A 104 9.92 -3.88 8.63
C GLN A 104 10.87 -4.94 9.18
N SER A 105 10.38 -5.84 10.03
CA SER A 105 11.17 -6.91 10.66
C SER A 105 11.14 -8.23 9.89
N VAL A 106 10.39 -8.31 8.79
CA VAL A 106 10.33 -9.54 7.96
C VAL A 106 11.68 -9.77 7.30
N ASN A 107 12.18 -11.01 7.43
CA ASN A 107 13.41 -11.43 6.76
C ASN A 107 13.06 -12.01 5.38
N SER A 108 13.17 -11.20 4.34
CA SER A 108 12.97 -11.61 2.95
C SER A 108 14.21 -12.24 2.31
N GLY A 109 15.35 -12.24 3.00
CA GLY A 109 16.63 -12.67 2.44
C GLY A 109 17.28 -11.63 1.50
N LEU A 110 16.66 -10.46 1.31
CA LEU A 110 17.22 -9.37 0.51
C LEU A 110 18.25 -8.59 1.33
N THR A 111 19.45 -8.42 0.77
CA THR A 111 20.60 -7.85 1.51
C THR A 111 20.80 -6.35 1.29
N ASP A 112 20.22 -5.79 0.25
CA ASP A 112 20.39 -4.39 -0.18
C ASP A 112 19.26 -3.44 0.22
N ILE A 113 18.31 -3.91 1.04
CA ILE A 113 17.18 -3.13 1.51
C ILE A 113 17.25 -2.77 2.99
N THR A 114 18.31 -3.17 3.69
CA THR A 114 18.40 -3.10 5.17
C THR A 114 18.16 -1.69 5.72
N SER A 115 18.77 -0.68 5.07
CA SER A 115 18.63 0.75 5.41
C SER A 115 17.72 1.51 4.44
N ASN A 116 17.04 0.82 3.52
CA ASN A 116 16.16 1.48 2.55
C ASN A 116 14.85 1.93 3.22
N TRP A 117 14.40 3.14 2.90
CA TRP A 117 13.16 3.73 3.42
C TRP A 117 11.93 2.87 3.10
N ALA A 118 11.92 2.20 1.94
CA ALA A 118 10.82 1.37 1.47
C ALA A 118 10.92 -0.09 1.94
N LYS A 119 11.80 -0.43 2.88
CA LYS A 119 12.06 -1.82 3.32
C LYS A 119 10.78 -2.60 3.60
N GLY A 120 9.84 -2.03 4.34
CA GLY A 120 8.57 -2.70 4.67
C GLY A 120 7.71 -2.95 3.44
N HIS A 121 7.60 -2.00 2.53
CA HIS A 121 6.89 -2.14 1.26
C HIS A 121 7.52 -3.20 0.37
N ILE A 122 8.86 -3.20 0.26
CA ILE A 122 9.62 -4.19 -0.52
C ILE A 122 9.43 -5.58 0.07
N ASN A 123 9.57 -5.74 1.40
CA ASN A 123 9.34 -7.02 2.05
C ASN A 123 7.92 -7.55 1.79
N TYR A 124 6.89 -6.70 1.88
CA TYR A 124 5.51 -7.08 1.55
C TYR A 124 5.42 -7.59 0.10
N CYS A 125 5.81 -6.76 -0.87
CA CYS A 125 5.67 -7.10 -2.29
C CYS A 125 6.51 -8.32 -2.69
N TYR A 126 7.69 -8.49 -2.12
CA TYR A 126 8.57 -9.62 -2.40
C TYR A 126 8.04 -10.92 -1.79
N THR A 127 7.60 -10.91 -0.53
CA THR A 127 7.10 -12.11 0.15
C THR A 127 5.72 -12.55 -0.35
N THR A 128 4.93 -11.63 -0.89
CA THR A 128 3.65 -11.94 -1.56
C THR A 128 3.80 -12.28 -3.05
N GLY A 129 5.03 -12.20 -3.59
CA GLY A 129 5.31 -12.55 -4.98
C GLY A 129 4.93 -11.51 -6.03
N ILE A 130 4.52 -10.28 -5.60
CA ILE A 130 4.12 -9.20 -6.50
C ILE A 130 5.33 -8.66 -7.27
N ILE A 131 6.46 -8.50 -6.59
CA ILE A 131 7.72 -8.05 -7.20
C ILE A 131 8.81 -9.08 -6.95
N ALA A 132 9.47 -9.53 -8.02
CA ALA A 132 10.63 -10.39 -7.92
C ALA A 132 11.90 -9.59 -7.61
N GLY A 133 12.89 -10.26 -6.97
CA GLY A 133 14.25 -9.74 -6.86
C GLY A 133 15.02 -9.81 -8.17
N ARG A 134 16.24 -9.29 -8.14
CA ARG A 134 17.21 -9.33 -9.28
C ARG A 134 18.15 -10.56 -9.23
N GLY A 135 17.88 -11.49 -8.32
CA GLY A 135 18.77 -12.62 -8.03
C GLY A 135 19.84 -12.31 -6.97
N ASN A 136 20.56 -13.34 -6.53
CA ASN A 136 21.65 -13.24 -5.55
C ASN A 136 21.28 -12.46 -4.25
N GLY A 137 20.03 -12.55 -3.80
CA GLY A 137 19.56 -11.83 -2.63
C GLY A 137 19.51 -10.31 -2.79
N LYS A 138 19.37 -9.81 -4.03
CA LYS A 138 19.28 -8.39 -4.36
C LYS A 138 17.90 -8.02 -4.87
N PHE A 139 17.45 -6.84 -4.45
CA PHE A 139 16.22 -6.19 -4.94
C PHE A 139 16.51 -5.06 -5.91
N ASP A 140 17.63 -4.34 -5.68
CA ASP A 140 18.06 -3.16 -6.41
C ASP A 140 17.03 -2.00 -6.33
N PRO A 141 16.78 -1.47 -5.11
CA PRO A 141 15.66 -0.53 -4.86
C PRO A 141 15.74 0.77 -5.64
N SER A 142 16.95 1.24 -5.96
CA SER A 142 17.16 2.50 -6.69
C SER A 142 17.21 2.35 -8.20
N ALA A 143 17.10 1.12 -8.74
CA ALA A 143 17.04 0.92 -10.18
C ALA A 143 15.72 1.42 -10.76
N THR A 144 15.80 2.08 -11.91
CA THR A 144 14.63 2.51 -12.66
C THR A 144 13.78 1.31 -13.11
N VAL A 145 12.47 1.44 -12.99
CA VAL A 145 11.49 0.47 -13.50
C VAL A 145 11.21 0.78 -14.97
N THR A 146 11.36 -0.22 -15.84
CA THR A 146 10.94 -0.10 -17.23
C THR A 146 9.42 -0.26 -17.37
N ALA A 147 8.83 0.20 -18.48
CA ALA A 147 7.40 0.05 -18.74
C ALA A 147 6.97 -1.43 -18.69
N LEU A 148 7.74 -2.35 -19.26
CA LEU A 148 7.45 -3.79 -19.22
C LEU A 148 7.56 -4.37 -17.81
N GLU A 149 8.52 -3.94 -17.01
CA GLU A 149 8.61 -4.35 -15.61
C GLU A 149 7.42 -3.85 -14.80
N ALA A 150 7.00 -2.59 -15.03
CA ALA A 150 5.80 -2.03 -14.41
C ALA A 150 4.55 -2.82 -14.80
N ALA A 151 4.36 -3.10 -16.10
CA ALA A 151 3.25 -3.89 -16.61
C ALA A 151 3.21 -5.28 -15.97
N LYS A 152 4.35 -5.98 -15.91
CA LYS A 152 4.46 -7.27 -15.22
C LYS A 152 4.01 -7.17 -13.75
N MET A 153 4.53 -6.19 -13.02
CA MET A 153 4.19 -5.99 -11.61
C MET A 153 2.70 -5.72 -11.40
N LEU A 154 2.09 -4.93 -12.28
CA LEU A 154 0.65 -4.65 -12.25
C LEU A 154 -0.17 -5.90 -12.56
N LEU A 155 0.18 -6.66 -13.60
CA LEU A 155 -0.49 -7.91 -13.94
C LEU A 155 -0.45 -8.92 -12.78
N VAL A 156 0.71 -9.09 -12.14
CA VAL A 156 0.83 -9.96 -10.97
C VAL A 156 -0.01 -9.44 -9.80
N ALA A 157 -0.03 -8.12 -9.57
CA ALA A 157 -0.83 -7.51 -8.52
C ALA A 157 -2.34 -7.74 -8.71
N VAL A 158 -2.83 -7.78 -9.95
CA VAL A 158 -4.25 -8.08 -10.23
C VAL A 158 -4.55 -9.59 -10.31
N GLY A 159 -3.56 -10.45 -10.04
CA GLY A 159 -3.76 -11.88 -9.81
C GLY A 159 -3.28 -12.82 -10.91
N TYR A 160 -2.57 -12.36 -11.92
CA TYR A 160 -1.94 -13.24 -12.89
C TYR A 160 -0.75 -13.98 -12.27
N ASP A 161 -0.72 -15.30 -12.39
CA ASP A 161 0.39 -16.13 -11.92
C ASP A 161 1.55 -16.07 -12.92
N PRO A 162 2.74 -15.53 -12.53
CA PRO A 162 3.85 -15.36 -13.46
C PRO A 162 4.39 -16.66 -14.06
N LYS A 163 4.18 -17.80 -13.42
CA LYS A 163 4.60 -19.11 -13.94
C LYS A 163 3.62 -19.64 -14.97
N ILE A 164 2.31 -19.48 -14.73
CA ILE A 164 1.26 -19.90 -15.65
C ILE A 164 1.28 -19.04 -16.91
N GLU A 165 1.45 -17.73 -16.73
CA GLU A 165 1.44 -16.75 -17.82
C GLU A 165 2.78 -16.64 -18.57
N GLY A 166 3.81 -17.36 -18.11
CA GLY A 166 5.14 -17.30 -18.71
C GLY A 166 5.84 -15.94 -18.54
N PHE A 167 5.55 -15.21 -17.44
CA PHE A 167 6.19 -13.95 -17.13
C PHE A 167 7.60 -14.14 -16.54
N GLU A 168 8.16 -15.34 -16.66
CA GLU A 168 9.50 -15.74 -16.26
C GLU A 168 10.23 -16.37 -17.43
N GLY A 169 11.58 -16.48 -17.34
CA GLY A 169 12.39 -17.09 -18.40
C GLY A 169 12.67 -16.16 -19.58
N ALA A 170 13.02 -16.71 -20.74
CA ALA A 170 13.52 -15.93 -21.88
C ALA A 170 12.42 -15.07 -22.55
N ASP A 171 11.20 -15.56 -22.61
CA ASP A 171 10.09 -14.95 -23.35
C ASP A 171 9.19 -14.05 -22.47
N TRP A 172 9.60 -13.81 -21.23
CA TRP A 172 8.79 -13.05 -20.27
C TRP A 172 8.31 -11.71 -20.82
N ALA A 173 9.17 -10.99 -21.53
CA ALA A 173 8.86 -9.66 -22.05
C ALA A 173 7.76 -9.68 -23.12
N ILE A 174 7.78 -10.71 -24.00
CA ILE A 174 6.76 -10.91 -25.03
C ILE A 174 5.41 -11.25 -24.37
N ASN A 175 5.42 -12.19 -23.44
CA ASN A 175 4.20 -12.66 -22.76
C ASN A 175 3.57 -11.53 -21.93
N VAL A 176 4.38 -10.74 -21.22
CA VAL A 176 3.90 -9.55 -20.50
C VAL A 176 3.32 -8.52 -21.47
N SER A 177 3.99 -8.23 -22.60
CA SER A 177 3.51 -7.26 -23.58
C SER A 177 2.16 -7.63 -24.15
N VAL A 178 1.99 -8.91 -24.54
CA VAL A 178 0.72 -9.42 -25.08
C VAL A 178 -0.39 -9.32 -24.03
N ARG A 179 -0.12 -9.77 -22.79
CA ARG A 179 -1.14 -9.74 -21.74
C ARG A 179 -1.49 -8.32 -21.32
N ALA A 180 -0.50 -7.40 -21.27
CA ALA A 180 -0.72 -6.00 -20.96
C ALA A 180 -1.62 -5.33 -22.00
N ASP A 181 -1.36 -5.57 -23.30
CA ASP A 181 -2.19 -5.05 -24.39
C ASP A 181 -3.63 -5.56 -24.31
N GLU A 182 -3.84 -6.85 -24.03
CA GLU A 182 -5.17 -7.44 -23.82
C GLU A 182 -5.93 -6.82 -22.65
N GLN A 183 -5.23 -6.32 -21.63
CA GLN A 183 -5.82 -5.69 -20.45
C GLN A 183 -5.90 -4.15 -20.55
N GLY A 184 -5.35 -3.56 -21.61
CA GLY A 184 -5.33 -2.12 -21.81
C GLY A 184 -4.35 -1.39 -20.88
N ILE A 185 -3.25 -2.05 -20.49
CA ILE A 185 -2.18 -1.52 -19.63
C ILE A 185 -1.03 -0.98 -20.47
#